data_d5dd6b38de4ab6fa4bf1246c59ce56f7
#
_entry.id   d5dd6b38de4ab6fa4bf1246c59ce56f7
#
_cell.length_a   1.000
_cell.length_b   1.000
_cell.length_c   1.000
_cell.angle_alpha   90.00
_cell.angle_beta   90.00
_cell.angle_gamma   90.00
#
_symmetry.space_group_name_H-M   'P 1'
#
loop_
_entity.id
_entity.type
_entity.pdbx_description
1 polymer ?
#
loop_
_entity_poly.entity_id
_entity_poly.type
_entity_poly.pdbx_seq_one_letter_code
_entity_poly.pdbx_strand_id
1 'polypeptide(L)'
;MKTFLEEIRLPDERKILDYLEKVLNVGTISGLLNFDANQKKDHSMSGDMLCNLPLSPQVGGHLYELTQEILQLLEFTDREVVFYISNDSRFNAVSHYSRNEDEPHYVVFNSGLVERHTDEEMRFVMAHELGHLIYRHSMLEFVIDHLYPSGPPDFIKNIFHLWRNLGEMSCDRVGSLAVDNFDAAASAMFKMSSGLDMGRFQVKTMNFMAMNDKL
;
A
#
# COMPACT_ATOMS: atom_id res chain seq x y z
N MET A 1 13.70 -13.41 -3.01
CA MET A 1 12.58 -12.49 -3.25
C MET A 1 12.94 -11.01 -3.11
N LYS A 2 13.56 -10.52 -2.01
CA LYS A 2 13.90 -9.07 -1.86
C LYS A 2 14.60 -8.47 -3.09
N THR A 3 15.62 -9.13 -3.64
CA THR A 3 16.33 -8.64 -4.85
C THR A 3 15.40 -8.54 -6.06
N PHE A 4 14.53 -9.53 -6.24
CA PHE A 4 13.56 -9.54 -7.33
C PHE A 4 12.50 -8.44 -7.18
N LEU A 5 11.98 -8.20 -5.97
CA LEU A 5 11.02 -7.11 -5.73
C LEU A 5 11.63 -5.74 -6.00
N GLU A 6 12.93 -5.56 -5.70
CA GLU A 6 13.65 -4.35 -6.09
C GLU A 6 13.89 -4.23 -7.62
N GLU A 7 14.02 -5.35 -8.33
CA GLU A 7 14.16 -5.35 -9.80
C GLU A 7 12.86 -4.97 -10.51
N ILE A 8 11.70 -5.35 -9.96
CA ILE A 8 10.39 -5.00 -10.55
C ILE A 8 9.93 -3.60 -10.17
N ARG A 9 10.51 -2.99 -9.15
CA ARG A 9 10.27 -1.59 -8.79
C ARG A 9 10.61 -0.68 -9.95
N LEU A 10 9.80 0.35 -10.21
CA LEU A 10 10.07 1.30 -11.28
C LEU A 10 11.38 2.05 -11.05
N PRO A 11 12.34 2.02 -12.01
CA PRO A 11 13.62 2.70 -11.83
C PRO A 11 13.49 4.21 -11.63
N ASP A 12 12.48 4.84 -12.22
CA ASP A 12 12.25 6.28 -12.10
C ASP A 12 11.66 6.65 -10.73
N GLU A 13 10.83 5.79 -10.13
CA GLU A 13 10.39 5.95 -8.75
C GLU A 13 11.59 6.02 -7.80
N ARG A 14 12.53 5.07 -7.96
CA ARG A 14 13.74 5.03 -7.12
C ARG A 14 14.62 6.25 -7.29
N LYS A 15 14.84 6.70 -8.53
CA LYS A 15 15.61 7.93 -8.80
C LYS A 15 15.01 9.16 -8.16
N ILE A 16 13.67 9.27 -8.21
CA ILE A 16 12.96 10.40 -7.58
C ILE A 16 13.02 10.27 -6.06
N LEU A 17 12.90 9.07 -5.50
CA LEU A 17 13.07 8.83 -4.07
C LEU A 17 14.47 9.28 -3.61
N ASP A 18 15.52 8.79 -4.26
CA ASP A 18 16.92 9.15 -3.95
C ASP A 18 17.14 10.67 -4.00
N TYR A 19 16.49 11.35 -4.96
CA TYR A 19 16.55 12.79 -5.09
C TYR A 19 15.83 13.49 -3.92
N LEU A 20 14.60 13.08 -3.59
CA LEU A 20 13.81 13.65 -2.49
C LEU A 20 14.48 13.39 -1.14
N GLU A 21 14.99 12.20 -0.90
CA GLU A 21 15.73 11.87 0.32
C GLU A 21 16.95 12.76 0.52
N LYS A 22 17.67 13.03 -0.56
CA LYS A 22 18.84 13.90 -0.53
C LYS A 22 18.46 15.36 -0.31
N VAL A 23 17.47 15.89 -1.02
CA VAL A 23 17.02 17.30 -0.93
C VAL A 23 16.39 17.58 0.43
N LEU A 24 15.60 16.65 0.95
CA LEU A 24 14.92 16.80 2.24
C LEU A 24 15.79 16.35 3.43
N ASN A 25 16.97 15.79 3.17
CA ASN A 25 17.84 15.22 4.21
C ASN A 25 17.11 14.18 5.09
N VAL A 26 16.33 13.29 4.45
CA VAL A 26 15.40 12.36 5.09
C VAL A 26 16.09 11.49 6.15
N GLY A 27 17.33 11.05 5.90
CA GLY A 27 18.07 10.23 6.85
C GLY A 27 18.28 10.90 8.21
N THR A 28 18.65 12.19 8.23
CA THR A 28 18.81 12.96 9.47
C THR A 28 17.46 13.22 10.13
N ILE A 29 16.44 13.57 9.33
CA ILE A 29 15.11 13.88 9.84
C ILE A 29 14.45 12.63 10.40
N SER A 30 14.51 11.50 9.70
CA SER A 30 13.97 10.21 10.19
C SER A 30 14.64 9.76 11.48
N GLY A 31 15.96 9.97 11.60
CA GLY A 31 16.68 9.71 12.86
C GLY A 31 16.19 10.55 14.04
N LEU A 32 15.92 11.83 13.81
CA LEU A 32 15.37 12.72 14.83
C LEU A 32 13.92 12.35 15.19
N LEU A 33 13.11 12.03 14.19
CA LEU A 33 11.70 11.65 14.38
C LEU A 33 11.54 10.29 15.07
N ASN A 34 12.41 9.33 14.78
CA ASN A 34 12.44 8.05 15.49
C ASN A 34 12.84 8.21 16.95
N PHE A 35 13.74 9.14 17.24
CA PHE A 35 14.09 9.50 18.62
C PHE A 35 12.88 10.06 19.38
N ASP A 36 12.12 10.96 18.77
CA ASP A 36 10.89 11.52 19.36
C ASP A 36 9.76 10.49 19.48
N ALA A 37 9.60 9.60 18.50
CA ALA A 37 8.59 8.52 18.52
C ALA A 37 8.84 7.50 19.63
N ASN A 38 10.10 7.17 19.90
CA ASN A 38 10.47 6.30 21.02
C ASN A 38 10.22 6.93 22.41
N GLN A 39 10.12 8.26 22.48
CA GLN A 39 9.77 8.97 23.70
C GLN A 39 8.25 9.20 23.87
N LYS A 40 7.55 9.36 22.77
CA LYS A 40 6.08 9.46 22.76
C LYS A 40 5.56 8.18 22.13
N LYS A 41 4.95 7.28 22.90
CA LYS A 41 4.15 6.20 22.34
C LYS A 41 3.27 6.81 21.26
N ASP A 42 3.44 6.37 20.02
CA ASP A 42 2.72 6.91 18.85
C ASP A 42 1.23 6.57 19.04
N HIS A 43 0.50 7.42 19.74
CA HIS A 43 -0.93 7.25 20.02
C HIS A 43 -1.81 7.49 18.77
N SER A 44 -1.18 7.83 17.62
CA SER A 44 -1.91 8.19 16.38
C SER A 44 -2.73 7.04 15.80
N MET A 45 -2.36 5.78 16.10
CA MET A 45 -3.08 4.60 15.61
C MET A 45 -4.02 3.96 16.63
N SER A 46 -3.88 4.25 17.91
CA SER A 46 -4.60 3.50 18.96
C SER A 46 -6.11 3.80 19.05
N GLY A 47 -6.57 4.95 18.57
CA GLY A 47 -7.99 5.34 18.62
C GLY A 47 -8.83 4.72 17.50
N ASP A 48 -8.38 4.84 16.28
CA ASP A 48 -9.12 4.35 15.09
C ASP A 48 -9.04 2.83 14.94
N MET A 49 -7.97 2.19 15.40
CA MET A 49 -7.81 0.74 15.33
C MET A 49 -8.72 -0.03 16.29
N LEU A 50 -9.13 0.55 17.39
CA LEU A 50 -10.07 -0.08 18.34
C LEU A 50 -11.45 -0.36 17.72
N CYS A 51 -11.77 0.30 16.61
CA CYS A 51 -13.03 0.12 15.88
C CYS A 51 -12.91 -0.88 14.72
N ASN A 52 -11.70 -1.39 14.40
CA ASN A 52 -11.45 -2.30 13.31
C ASN A 52 -11.43 -3.75 13.79
N LEU A 53 -11.92 -4.66 12.94
CA LEU A 53 -11.96 -6.10 13.22
C LEU A 53 -10.60 -6.73 12.83
N PRO A 54 -9.81 -7.24 13.79
CA PRO A 54 -8.56 -7.91 13.45
C PRO A 54 -8.82 -9.26 12.76
N LEU A 55 -8.10 -9.53 11.68
CA LEU A 55 -8.11 -10.84 11.03
C LEU A 55 -7.26 -11.82 11.83
N SER A 56 -7.81 -13.00 12.05
CA SER A 56 -7.15 -14.13 12.72
C SER A 56 -7.70 -15.45 12.20
N PRO A 57 -7.12 -16.61 12.54
CA PRO A 57 -7.68 -17.90 12.15
C PRO A 57 -9.13 -18.10 12.62
N GLN A 58 -9.53 -17.47 13.72
CA GLN A 58 -10.88 -17.54 14.29
C GLN A 58 -11.82 -16.49 13.73
N VAL A 59 -11.26 -15.40 13.18
CA VAL A 59 -12.00 -14.26 12.64
C VAL A 59 -11.50 -13.97 11.22
N GLY A 60 -12.36 -14.18 10.24
CA GLY A 60 -12.04 -14.01 8.83
C GLY A 60 -11.48 -15.24 8.13
N GLY A 61 -11.25 -16.38 8.85
CA GLY A 61 -10.92 -17.71 8.33
C GLY A 61 -10.16 -17.71 6.99
N HIS A 62 -10.89 -17.89 5.90
CA HIS A 62 -10.33 -17.93 4.56
C HIS A 62 -9.59 -16.65 4.15
N LEU A 63 -10.10 -15.47 4.48
CA LEU A 63 -9.41 -14.20 4.18
C LEU A 63 -8.08 -14.09 4.94
N TYR A 64 -8.04 -14.58 6.19
CA TYR A 64 -6.79 -14.68 6.94
C TYR A 64 -5.79 -15.62 6.26
N GLU A 65 -6.26 -16.80 5.79
CA GLU A 65 -5.40 -17.74 5.05
C GLU A 65 -4.78 -17.09 3.81
N LEU A 66 -5.58 -16.35 3.03
CA LEU A 66 -5.06 -15.59 1.87
C LEU A 66 -3.96 -14.61 2.28
N THR A 67 -4.11 -13.88 3.40
CA THR A 67 -3.05 -12.96 3.85
C THR A 67 -1.74 -13.70 4.14
N GLN A 68 -1.81 -14.89 4.76
CA GLN A 68 -0.64 -15.69 5.07
C GLN A 68 0.04 -16.25 3.81
N GLU A 69 -0.76 -16.68 2.83
CA GLU A 69 -0.24 -17.13 1.54
C GLU A 69 0.51 -16.02 0.81
N ILE A 70 -0.02 -14.78 0.79
CA ILE A 70 0.64 -13.65 0.14
C ILE A 70 1.91 -13.20 0.89
N LEU A 71 1.89 -13.20 2.23
CA LEU A 71 3.11 -12.94 3.02
C LEU A 71 4.20 -13.96 2.69
N GLN A 72 3.83 -15.24 2.56
CA GLN A 72 4.77 -16.30 2.18
C GLN A 72 5.24 -16.15 0.73
N LEU A 73 4.36 -15.86 -0.21
CA LEU A 73 4.68 -15.65 -1.62
C LEU A 73 5.71 -14.54 -1.80
N LEU A 74 5.53 -13.42 -1.11
CA LEU A 74 6.43 -12.27 -1.18
C LEU A 74 7.67 -12.41 -0.30
N GLU A 75 7.81 -13.51 0.45
CA GLU A 75 8.87 -13.71 1.47
C GLU A 75 8.98 -12.49 2.40
N PHE A 76 7.81 -11.96 2.83
CA PHE A 76 7.79 -10.81 3.72
C PHE A 76 8.30 -11.19 5.11
N THR A 77 9.50 -10.74 5.46
CA THR A 77 10.21 -11.12 6.70
C THR A 77 10.73 -9.91 7.48
N ASP A 78 10.30 -8.70 7.09
CA ASP A 78 10.79 -7.50 7.78
C ASP A 78 10.26 -7.47 9.21
N ARG A 79 8.95 -7.63 9.38
CA ARG A 79 8.26 -7.60 10.66
C ARG A 79 6.88 -8.28 10.55
N GLU A 80 6.25 -8.54 11.70
CA GLU A 80 4.85 -8.97 11.72
C GLU A 80 3.95 -7.94 11.02
N VAL A 81 2.96 -8.44 10.27
CA VAL A 81 1.91 -7.62 9.66
C VAL A 81 0.57 -8.06 10.24
N VAL A 82 -0.16 -7.13 10.83
CA VAL A 82 -1.51 -7.37 11.33
C VAL A 82 -2.51 -6.79 10.34
N PHE A 83 -3.49 -7.61 9.96
CA PHE A 83 -4.53 -7.23 9.02
C PHE A 83 -5.84 -6.93 9.74
N TYR A 84 -6.54 -5.90 9.30
CA TYR A 84 -7.80 -5.46 9.88
C TYR A 84 -8.87 -5.26 8.79
N ILE A 85 -10.13 -5.36 9.19
CA ILE A 85 -11.28 -4.92 8.41
C ILE A 85 -11.89 -3.71 9.10
N SER A 86 -12.03 -2.62 8.34
CA SER A 86 -12.71 -1.39 8.75
C SER A 86 -14.17 -1.41 8.28
N ASN A 87 -15.09 -0.92 9.09
CA ASN A 87 -16.48 -0.73 8.70
C ASN A 87 -16.63 0.48 7.77
N ASP A 88 -16.25 0.32 6.51
CA ASP A 88 -16.32 1.34 5.49
C ASP A 88 -16.76 0.71 4.16
N SER A 89 -17.77 1.29 3.52
CA SER A 89 -18.32 0.79 2.25
C SER A 89 -17.50 1.15 1.01
N ARG A 90 -16.47 1.98 1.14
CA ARG A 90 -15.56 2.35 0.03
C ARG A 90 -14.68 1.18 -0.37
N PHE A 91 -14.33 1.12 -1.66
CA PHE A 91 -13.39 0.13 -2.19
C PHE A 91 -11.95 0.65 -1.99
N ASN A 92 -11.42 0.46 -0.80
CA ASN A 92 -10.09 0.93 -0.46
C ASN A 92 -9.40 -0.01 0.52
N ALA A 93 -8.08 -0.01 0.46
CA ALA A 93 -7.21 -0.59 1.47
C ALA A 93 -6.12 0.44 1.81
N VAL A 94 -5.49 0.29 2.95
CA VAL A 94 -4.39 1.16 3.39
C VAL A 94 -3.38 0.33 4.14
N SER A 95 -2.11 0.48 3.77
CA SER A 95 -0.99 -0.09 4.49
C SER A 95 -0.29 0.97 5.33
N HIS A 96 0.14 0.59 6.52
CA HIS A 96 0.82 1.45 7.46
C HIS A 96 2.12 0.84 7.94
N TYR A 97 3.22 1.46 7.56
CA TYR A 97 4.57 1.07 8.00
C TYR A 97 4.81 1.62 9.41
N SER A 98 4.88 0.74 10.43
CA SER A 98 5.23 1.17 11.78
C SER A 98 6.70 1.59 11.86
N ARG A 99 6.96 2.75 12.45
CA ARG A 99 8.32 3.28 12.70
C ARG A 99 8.92 2.74 13.99
N ASN A 100 8.07 2.32 14.92
CA ASN A 100 8.50 1.71 16.16
C ASN A 100 8.88 0.24 15.88
N GLU A 101 10.09 -0.15 16.21
CA GLU A 101 10.62 -1.50 15.96
C GLU A 101 9.88 -2.57 16.76
N ASP A 102 9.26 -2.22 17.87
CA ASP A 102 8.49 -3.12 18.72
C ASP A 102 7.02 -3.30 18.27
N GLU A 103 6.57 -2.55 17.25
CA GLU A 103 5.20 -2.60 16.76
C GLU A 103 5.11 -3.27 15.40
N PRO A 104 4.04 -4.07 15.12
CA PRO A 104 3.81 -4.67 13.81
C PRO A 104 3.48 -3.61 12.77
N HIS A 105 3.61 -3.95 11.50
CA HIS A 105 2.98 -3.20 10.42
C HIS A 105 1.50 -3.53 10.34
N TYR A 106 0.71 -2.67 9.69
CA TYR A 106 -0.73 -2.82 9.61
C TYR A 106 -1.21 -2.69 8.17
N VAL A 107 -2.20 -3.52 7.80
CA VAL A 107 -2.97 -3.36 6.58
C VAL A 107 -4.44 -3.38 6.95
N VAL A 108 -5.18 -2.38 6.50
CA VAL A 108 -6.61 -2.24 6.77
C VAL A 108 -7.37 -2.34 5.47
N PHE A 109 -8.29 -3.31 5.37
CA PHE A 109 -9.21 -3.44 4.25
C PHE A 109 -10.56 -2.86 4.63
N ASN A 110 -11.15 -2.06 3.78
CA ASN A 110 -12.53 -1.62 3.97
C ASN A 110 -13.50 -2.79 3.72
N SER A 111 -14.56 -2.90 4.50
CA SER A 111 -15.55 -3.98 4.36
C SER A 111 -16.19 -4.00 2.96
N GLY A 112 -16.43 -2.83 2.36
CA GLY A 112 -16.95 -2.74 0.99
C GLY A 112 -16.02 -3.35 -0.05
N LEU A 113 -14.69 -3.24 0.14
CA LEU A 113 -13.70 -3.89 -0.72
C LEU A 113 -13.78 -5.41 -0.56
N VAL A 114 -13.75 -5.91 0.68
CA VAL A 114 -13.78 -7.36 0.98
C VAL A 114 -15.03 -8.03 0.42
N GLU A 115 -16.20 -7.39 0.54
CA GLU A 115 -17.47 -7.94 0.06
C GLU A 115 -17.60 -8.00 -1.47
N ARG A 116 -16.87 -7.16 -2.19
CA ARG A 116 -17.04 -6.97 -3.64
C ARG A 116 -15.92 -7.54 -4.49
N HIS A 117 -14.82 -7.96 -3.87
CA HIS A 117 -13.70 -8.57 -4.56
C HIS A 117 -13.72 -10.09 -4.44
N THR A 118 -13.36 -10.77 -5.52
CA THR A 118 -13.08 -12.21 -5.50
C THR A 118 -11.76 -12.47 -4.78
N ASP A 119 -11.48 -13.72 -4.43
CA ASP A 119 -10.22 -14.10 -3.80
C ASP A 119 -8.99 -13.71 -4.65
N GLU A 120 -9.08 -13.91 -5.96
CA GLU A 120 -8.01 -13.52 -6.89
C GLU A 120 -7.79 -11.99 -6.90
N GLU A 121 -8.87 -11.22 -6.90
CA GLU A 121 -8.78 -9.76 -6.81
C GLU A 121 -8.24 -9.32 -5.43
N MET A 122 -8.62 -10.02 -4.35
CA MET A 122 -8.08 -9.76 -3.02
C MET A 122 -6.60 -10.10 -2.93
N ARG A 123 -6.12 -11.16 -3.58
CA ARG A 123 -4.68 -11.48 -3.70
C ARG A 123 -3.90 -10.31 -4.29
N PHE A 124 -4.42 -9.74 -5.39
CA PHE A 124 -3.81 -8.55 -6.00
C PHE A 124 -3.74 -7.40 -5.00
N VAL A 125 -4.86 -7.04 -4.35
CA VAL A 125 -4.91 -5.93 -3.39
C VAL A 125 -3.97 -6.16 -2.21
N MET A 126 -3.97 -7.37 -1.63
CA MET A 126 -3.09 -7.71 -0.51
C MET A 126 -1.61 -7.55 -0.87
N ALA A 127 -1.20 -8.05 -2.04
CA ALA A 127 0.18 -7.94 -2.49
C ALA A 127 0.56 -6.49 -2.85
N HIS A 128 -0.36 -5.71 -3.42
CA HIS A 128 -0.21 -4.28 -3.66
C HIS A 128 0.08 -3.52 -2.35
N GLU A 129 -0.74 -3.73 -1.33
CA GLU A 129 -0.56 -3.10 -0.01
C GLU A 129 0.74 -3.52 0.67
N LEU A 130 1.13 -4.80 0.55
CA LEU A 130 2.43 -5.25 1.02
C LEU A 130 3.58 -4.60 0.22
N GLY A 131 3.38 -4.28 -1.04
CA GLY A 131 4.31 -3.49 -1.85
C GLY A 131 4.63 -2.14 -1.21
N HIS A 132 3.61 -1.43 -0.72
CA HIS A 132 3.80 -0.17 0.00
C HIS A 132 4.65 -0.36 1.28
N LEU A 133 4.48 -1.46 2.01
CA LEU A 133 5.30 -1.78 3.19
C LEU A 133 6.75 -2.11 2.79
N ILE A 134 6.93 -2.92 1.73
CA ILE A 134 8.26 -3.33 1.21
C ILE A 134 9.06 -2.11 0.78
N TYR A 135 8.45 -1.19 0.04
CA TYR A 135 9.09 0.02 -0.48
C TYR A 135 9.05 1.19 0.52
N ARG A 136 8.40 1.03 1.68
CA ARG A 136 8.31 2.01 2.77
C ARG A 136 7.75 3.36 2.34
N HIS A 137 6.73 3.36 1.48
CA HIS A 137 6.19 4.60 0.89
C HIS A 137 5.71 5.59 1.94
N SER A 138 5.06 5.14 3.01
CA SER A 138 4.56 6.00 4.09
C SER A 138 5.66 6.73 4.88
N MET A 139 6.94 6.27 4.82
CA MET A 139 8.04 6.95 5.49
C MET A 139 8.32 8.32 4.89
N LEU A 140 8.38 8.43 3.56
CA LEU A 140 8.59 9.71 2.89
C LEU A 140 7.38 10.64 3.04
N GLU A 141 6.17 10.10 2.96
CA GLU A 141 4.93 10.84 3.21
C GLU A 141 4.96 11.49 4.59
N PHE A 142 5.27 10.70 5.60
CA PHE A 142 5.39 11.19 6.97
C PHE A 142 6.43 12.30 7.12
N VAL A 143 7.61 12.16 6.50
CA VAL A 143 8.65 13.19 6.54
C VAL A 143 8.18 14.49 5.90
N ILE A 144 7.50 14.40 4.74
CA ILE A 144 6.99 15.59 4.05
C ILE A 144 5.91 16.30 4.87
N ASP A 145 4.96 15.55 5.44
CA ASP A 145 3.90 16.11 6.28
C ASP A 145 4.45 16.77 7.55
N HIS A 146 5.49 16.18 8.12
CA HIS A 146 6.16 16.76 9.28
C HIS A 146 6.93 18.04 8.96
N LEU A 147 7.66 18.06 7.84
CA LEU A 147 8.42 19.23 7.40
C LEU A 147 7.53 20.38 6.94
N TYR A 148 6.38 20.05 6.39
CA TYR A 148 5.49 21.01 5.76
C TYR A 148 4.03 20.85 6.27
N PRO A 149 3.76 21.19 7.55
CA PRO A 149 2.40 21.03 8.12
C PRO A 149 1.32 21.85 7.39
N SER A 150 1.71 22.91 6.68
CA SER A 150 0.83 23.73 5.84
C SER A 150 0.88 23.37 4.34
N GLY A 151 1.51 22.25 4.01
CA GLY A 151 1.77 21.78 2.65
C GLY A 151 3.14 22.20 2.11
N PRO A 152 3.79 21.33 1.33
CA PRO A 152 5.11 21.61 0.76
C PRO A 152 5.03 22.67 -0.35
N PRO A 153 6.15 23.36 -0.65
CA PRO A 153 6.25 24.22 -1.83
C PRO A 153 5.88 23.49 -3.12
N ASP A 154 5.30 24.17 -4.09
CA ASP A 154 4.79 23.57 -5.34
C ASP A 154 5.81 22.68 -6.05
N PHE A 155 7.08 23.05 -6.04
CA PHE A 155 8.16 22.25 -6.59
C PHE A 155 8.27 20.85 -5.92
N ILE A 156 8.31 20.83 -4.58
CA ILE A 156 8.36 19.58 -3.81
C ILE A 156 7.07 18.80 -4.00
N LYS A 157 5.92 19.48 -3.96
CA LYS A 157 4.60 18.90 -4.15
C LYS A 157 4.49 18.16 -5.48
N ASN A 158 4.92 18.78 -6.58
CA ASN A 158 4.85 18.17 -7.91
C ASN A 158 5.74 16.93 -8.05
N ILE A 159 6.99 17.00 -7.53
CA ILE A 159 7.89 15.85 -7.55
C ILE A 159 7.36 14.72 -6.65
N PHE A 160 6.82 15.06 -5.49
CA PHE A 160 6.23 14.09 -4.57
C PHE A 160 4.98 13.40 -5.17
N HIS A 161 4.12 14.13 -5.86
CA HIS A 161 2.99 13.54 -6.58
C HIS A 161 3.45 12.59 -7.70
N LEU A 162 4.48 12.97 -8.46
CA LEU A 162 5.05 12.08 -9.47
C LEU A 162 5.60 10.80 -8.83
N TRP A 163 6.36 10.93 -7.74
CA TRP A 163 6.89 9.79 -7.01
C TRP A 163 5.77 8.87 -6.49
N ARG A 164 4.70 9.43 -5.90
CA ARG A 164 3.53 8.64 -5.46
C ARG A 164 2.91 7.85 -6.61
N ASN A 165 2.66 8.48 -7.74
CA ASN A 165 2.06 7.80 -8.89
C ASN A 165 2.96 6.64 -9.39
N LEU A 166 4.27 6.83 -9.42
CA LEU A 166 5.21 5.76 -9.78
C LEU A 166 5.25 4.67 -8.69
N GLY A 167 5.08 5.03 -7.42
CA GLY A 167 4.96 4.11 -6.30
C GLY A 167 3.74 3.20 -6.43
N GLU A 168 2.57 3.76 -6.78
CA GLU A 168 1.36 2.98 -7.09
C GLU A 168 1.63 1.96 -8.20
N MET A 169 2.27 2.38 -9.30
CA MET A 169 2.61 1.48 -10.41
C MET A 169 3.63 0.41 -10.00
N SER A 170 4.54 0.70 -9.08
CA SER A 170 5.45 -0.30 -8.51
C SER A 170 4.70 -1.32 -7.65
N CYS A 171 3.75 -0.86 -6.85
CA CYS A 171 2.88 -1.73 -6.05
C CYS A 171 1.94 -2.57 -6.91
N ASP A 172 1.40 -2.03 -8.02
CA ASP A 172 0.62 -2.78 -9.00
C ASP A 172 1.42 -3.94 -9.62
N ARG A 173 2.73 -3.76 -9.85
CA ARG A 173 3.60 -4.84 -10.29
C ARG A 173 3.75 -5.92 -9.22
N VAL A 174 3.88 -5.54 -7.95
CA VAL A 174 3.89 -6.51 -6.84
C VAL A 174 2.54 -7.22 -6.76
N GLY A 175 1.42 -6.50 -6.84
CA GLY A 175 0.07 -7.08 -6.89
C GLY A 175 -0.08 -8.11 -8.01
N SER A 176 0.46 -7.80 -9.18
CA SER A 176 0.39 -8.70 -10.36
C SER A 176 1.16 -10.01 -10.19
N LEU A 177 2.11 -10.11 -9.25
CA LEU A 177 2.80 -11.37 -8.94
C LEU A 177 1.91 -12.36 -8.16
N ALA A 178 0.88 -11.86 -7.52
CA ALA A 178 0.03 -12.65 -6.62
C ALA A 178 -1.18 -13.25 -7.30
N VAL A 179 -1.38 -13.00 -8.60
CA VAL A 179 -2.52 -13.47 -9.38
C VAL A 179 -2.07 -14.30 -10.59
N ASP A 180 -2.87 -15.33 -10.91
CA ASP A 180 -2.58 -16.24 -12.01
C ASP A 180 -2.90 -15.66 -13.39
N ASN A 181 -3.77 -14.65 -13.43
CA ASN A 181 -4.19 -14.03 -14.67
C ASN A 181 -4.30 -12.51 -14.56
N PHE A 182 -4.01 -11.86 -15.68
CA PHE A 182 -4.03 -10.42 -15.79
C PHE A 182 -5.44 -9.80 -15.67
N ASP A 183 -6.50 -10.56 -15.99
CA ASP A 183 -7.88 -10.07 -15.90
C ASP A 183 -8.29 -9.82 -14.46
N ALA A 184 -7.83 -10.65 -13.50
CA ALA A 184 -8.07 -10.44 -12.09
C ALA A 184 -7.41 -9.14 -11.58
N ALA A 185 -6.14 -8.89 -11.95
CA ALA A 185 -5.44 -7.65 -11.62
C ALA A 185 -6.19 -6.43 -12.19
N ALA A 186 -6.52 -6.44 -13.48
CA ALA A 186 -7.23 -5.35 -14.14
C ALA A 186 -8.62 -5.13 -13.54
N SER A 187 -9.34 -6.21 -13.16
CA SER A 187 -10.64 -6.13 -12.50
C SER A 187 -10.52 -5.49 -11.11
N ALA A 188 -9.53 -5.88 -10.31
CA ALA A 188 -9.26 -5.29 -9.01
C ALA A 188 -8.98 -3.78 -9.14
N MET A 189 -8.06 -3.40 -10.01
CA MET A 189 -7.72 -1.99 -10.28
C MET A 189 -8.94 -1.18 -10.74
N PHE A 190 -9.75 -1.73 -11.64
CA PHE A 190 -10.97 -1.07 -12.12
C PHE A 190 -11.99 -0.89 -10.98
N LYS A 191 -12.21 -1.90 -10.15
CA LYS A 191 -13.11 -1.82 -9.00
C LYS A 191 -12.63 -0.78 -7.99
N MET A 192 -11.34 -0.80 -7.63
CA MET A 192 -10.77 0.16 -6.68
C MET A 192 -10.87 1.60 -7.20
N SER A 193 -10.64 1.84 -8.48
CA SER A 193 -10.67 3.19 -9.06
C SER A 193 -12.08 3.72 -9.33
N SER A 194 -13.02 2.86 -9.71
CA SER A 194 -14.36 3.27 -10.17
C SER A 194 -15.51 2.88 -9.22
N GLY A 195 -15.30 1.92 -8.33
CA GLY A 195 -16.36 1.31 -7.53
C GLY A 195 -17.31 0.40 -8.34
N LEU A 196 -16.95 0.06 -9.59
CA LEU A 196 -17.81 -0.65 -10.52
C LEU A 196 -17.23 -2.02 -10.88
N ASP A 197 -18.09 -2.96 -11.26
CA ASP A 197 -17.68 -4.27 -11.75
C ASP A 197 -17.52 -4.25 -13.28
N MET A 198 -16.38 -4.72 -13.79
CA MET A 198 -16.07 -4.74 -15.24
C MET A 198 -17.07 -5.56 -16.03
N GLY A 199 -17.48 -6.72 -15.51
CA GLY A 199 -18.43 -7.60 -16.16
C GLY A 199 -19.81 -6.94 -16.30
N ARG A 200 -20.25 -6.23 -15.27
CA ARG A 200 -21.53 -5.52 -15.29
C ARG A 200 -21.55 -4.38 -16.30
N PHE A 201 -20.43 -3.72 -16.51
CA PHE A 201 -20.28 -2.61 -17.46
C PHE A 201 -19.75 -3.07 -18.82
N GLN A 202 -19.54 -4.37 -19.03
CA GLN A 202 -19.02 -4.98 -20.25
C GLN A 202 -17.69 -4.33 -20.70
N VAL A 203 -16.88 -3.89 -19.74
CA VAL A 203 -15.56 -3.35 -20.00
C VAL A 203 -14.60 -4.51 -20.28
N LYS A 204 -13.93 -4.48 -21.42
CA LYS A 204 -12.86 -5.42 -21.73
C LYS A 204 -11.54 -4.93 -21.14
N THR A 205 -10.77 -5.82 -20.55
CA THR A 205 -9.44 -5.55 -19.96
C THR A 205 -8.57 -4.73 -20.89
N MET A 206 -8.47 -5.12 -22.16
CA MET A 206 -7.68 -4.38 -23.16
C MET A 206 -8.14 -2.93 -23.38
N ASN A 207 -9.45 -2.67 -23.29
CA ASN A 207 -9.97 -1.31 -23.43
C ASN A 207 -9.65 -0.46 -22.19
N PHE A 208 -9.72 -1.06 -21.00
CA PHE A 208 -9.35 -0.40 -19.74
C PHE A 208 -7.86 -0.02 -19.74
N MET A 209 -7.00 -0.95 -20.15
CA MET A 209 -5.56 -0.70 -20.25
C MET A 209 -5.23 0.39 -21.26
N ALA A 210 -5.85 0.36 -22.45
CA ALA A 210 -5.64 1.36 -23.49
C ALA A 210 -6.14 2.77 -23.09
N MET A 211 -7.01 2.89 -22.11
CA MET A 211 -7.40 4.18 -21.54
C MET A 211 -6.30 4.76 -20.66
N ASN A 212 -5.62 3.91 -19.90
CA ASN A 212 -4.54 4.32 -18.99
C ASN A 212 -3.23 4.67 -19.74
N ASP A 213 -3.00 4.08 -20.91
CA ASP A 213 -1.84 4.44 -21.76
C ASP A 213 -1.91 5.85 -22.35
N LYS A 214 -3.06 6.54 -22.21
CA LYS A 214 -3.27 7.89 -22.76
C LYS A 214 -3.22 9.00 -21.69
N LEU A 215 -3.03 8.64 -20.43
CA LEU A 215 -2.87 9.54 -19.29
C LEU A 215 -1.40 9.75 -18.96
#